data_c7dc5605911a3b99c113a70859278a4e
#
_entry.id   c7dc5605911a3b99c113a70859278a4e
#
_cell.length_a   1.000
_cell.length_b   1.000
_cell.length_c   1.000
_cell.angle_alpha   90.00
_cell.angle_beta   90.00
_cell.angle_gamma   90.00
#
_symmetry.space_group_name_H-M   'P 1'
#
loop_
_entity.id
_entity.type
_entity.pdbx_description
1 polymer ?
#
loop_
_entity_poly.entity_id
_entity_poly.type
_entity_poly.pdbx_seq_one_letter_code
_entity_poly.pdbx_strand_id
1 'polypeptide(L)'
;MNKPKKPVLLLLLCLTTAISFSQQKPDSRPKLFAALPETIKVNDAALQNAFALFEGQNASIALANNLIFSGVVISNEVKYNNLQNIIIKSALLNNALLSLSKIKNPDNSITYTGRIINSKAFDGFEIKRNEDGQYNLHKFETAQILQDCSY
;
A
#
# COMPACT_ATOMS: atom_id res chain seq x y z
N MET A 1 -13.41 -44.95 -53.06
CA MET A 1 -12.20 -44.42 -52.47
C MET A 1 -12.51 -43.07 -51.82
N ASN A 2 -12.80 -43.06 -50.54
CA ASN A 2 -13.14 -41.81 -49.82
C ASN A 2 -11.87 -41.18 -49.23
N LYS A 3 -11.51 -39.98 -49.65
CA LYS A 3 -10.41 -39.24 -49.12
C LYS A 3 -10.74 -38.70 -47.73
N PRO A 4 -9.86 -38.81 -46.73
CA PRO A 4 -10.11 -38.36 -45.39
C PRO A 4 -10.11 -36.82 -45.27
N LYS A 5 -11.06 -36.33 -44.49
CA LYS A 5 -11.39 -34.96 -44.28
C LYS A 5 -10.32 -34.25 -43.44
N LYS A 6 -9.33 -33.63 -44.10
CA LYS A 6 -8.25 -32.83 -43.48
C LYS A 6 -8.71 -31.63 -42.63
N PRO A 7 -9.89 -30.98 -42.85
CA PRO A 7 -10.30 -29.84 -42.03
C PRO A 7 -10.71 -30.15 -40.59
N VAL A 8 -11.17 -31.40 -40.31
CA VAL A 8 -11.60 -31.79 -38.95
C VAL A 8 -10.44 -31.94 -37.99
N LEU A 9 -9.27 -32.39 -38.49
CA LEU A 9 -8.07 -32.50 -37.63
C LEU A 9 -7.49 -31.13 -37.27
N LEU A 10 -7.56 -30.15 -38.17
CA LEU A 10 -7.11 -28.79 -37.94
C LEU A 10 -7.99 -28.05 -36.91
N LEU A 11 -9.30 -28.29 -36.94
CA LEU A 11 -10.25 -27.70 -36.00
C LEU A 11 -10.05 -28.24 -34.56
N LEU A 12 -9.68 -29.53 -34.44
CA LEU A 12 -9.42 -30.14 -33.12
C LEU A 12 -8.10 -29.59 -32.47
N LEU A 13 -7.12 -29.24 -33.30
CA LEU A 13 -5.83 -28.70 -32.84
C LEU A 13 -5.97 -27.26 -32.30
N CYS A 14 -6.91 -26.46 -32.85
CA CYS A 14 -7.15 -25.09 -32.40
C CYS A 14 -7.93 -25.01 -31.06
N LEU A 15 -8.66 -26.07 -30.65
CA LEU A 15 -9.40 -26.08 -29.39
C LEU A 15 -8.51 -26.32 -28.16
N THR A 16 -7.30 -26.85 -28.31
CA THR A 16 -6.44 -27.21 -27.18
C THR A 16 -5.57 -26.04 -26.69
N THR A 17 -5.49 -24.92 -27.41
CA THR A 17 -4.64 -23.78 -27.06
C THR A 17 -5.30 -22.75 -26.12
N ALA A 18 -6.59 -22.91 -25.78
CA ALA A 18 -7.37 -21.90 -25.03
C ALA A 18 -7.34 -22.05 -23.50
N ILE A 19 -6.60 -23.00 -22.92
CA ILE A 19 -6.63 -23.25 -21.47
C ILE A 19 -5.24 -22.99 -20.83
N SER A 20 -4.60 -21.90 -21.21
CA SER A 20 -3.50 -21.39 -20.41
C SER A 20 -4.05 -20.33 -19.42
N PHE A 21 -4.86 -20.75 -18.47
CA PHE A 21 -5.10 -19.95 -17.28
C PHE A 21 -3.78 -19.89 -16.51
N SER A 22 -3.11 -18.75 -16.57
CA SER A 22 -2.03 -18.44 -15.65
C SER A 22 -2.61 -18.51 -14.23
N GLN A 23 -2.43 -19.62 -13.55
CA GLN A 23 -2.75 -19.76 -12.14
C GLN A 23 -1.72 -18.90 -11.38
N GLN A 24 -2.06 -17.66 -11.10
CA GLN A 24 -1.33 -16.87 -10.13
C GLN A 24 -1.33 -17.66 -8.82
N LYS A 25 -0.13 -18.06 -8.38
CA LYS A 25 0.03 -18.74 -7.10
C LYS A 25 -0.60 -17.87 -6.01
N PRO A 26 -1.53 -18.41 -5.19
CA PRO A 26 -2.14 -17.62 -4.12
C PRO A 26 -1.04 -17.04 -3.24
N ASP A 27 -1.13 -15.75 -2.93
CA ASP A 27 -0.21 -15.09 -2.03
C ASP A 27 -0.40 -15.67 -0.61
N SER A 28 0.62 -16.37 -0.10
CA SER A 28 0.59 -17.04 1.20
C SER A 28 1.06 -16.15 2.35
N ARG A 29 1.36 -14.88 2.09
CA ARG A 29 1.81 -13.95 3.14
C ARG A 29 0.69 -13.69 4.16
N PRO A 30 1.01 -13.55 5.45
CA PRO A 30 0.00 -13.28 6.48
C PRO A 30 -0.61 -11.89 6.28
N LYS A 31 -1.91 -11.77 6.62
CA LYS A 31 -2.59 -10.47 6.72
C LYS A 31 -2.26 -9.82 8.07
N LEU A 32 -1.56 -8.69 8.04
CA LEU A 32 -1.16 -7.96 9.24
C LEU A 32 -2.32 -7.17 9.85
N PHE A 33 -3.24 -6.72 9.01
CA PHE A 33 -4.36 -5.85 9.36
C PHE A 33 -5.72 -6.52 9.18
N ALA A 34 -5.81 -7.87 9.23
CA ALA A 34 -7.03 -8.63 8.98
C ALA A 34 -8.21 -8.19 9.88
N ALA A 35 -7.93 -7.84 11.15
CA ALA A 35 -8.94 -7.44 12.12
C ALA A 35 -9.44 -5.99 11.96
N LEU A 36 -8.80 -5.19 11.11
CA LEU A 36 -9.16 -3.79 10.89
C LEU A 36 -10.11 -3.64 9.69
N PRO A 37 -10.99 -2.61 9.69
CA PRO A 37 -11.88 -2.32 8.57
C PRO A 37 -11.09 -1.99 7.28
N GLU A 38 -11.77 -2.08 6.13
CA GLU A 38 -11.21 -1.72 4.81
C GLU A 38 -10.92 -0.22 4.69
N THR A 39 -11.71 0.60 5.39
CA THR A 39 -11.52 2.06 5.43
C THR A 39 -11.60 2.55 6.87
N ILE A 40 -10.64 3.38 7.28
CA ILE A 40 -10.55 3.94 8.63
C ILE A 40 -10.33 5.45 8.50
N LYS A 41 -11.17 6.25 9.19
CA LYS A 41 -10.98 7.70 9.24
C LYS A 41 -9.71 8.04 10.02
N VAL A 42 -8.86 8.87 9.44
CA VAL A 42 -7.59 9.30 10.04
C VAL A 42 -7.80 10.53 10.92
N ASN A 43 -7.01 10.62 11.98
CA ASN A 43 -6.88 11.83 12.78
C ASN A 43 -5.87 12.79 12.12
N ASP A 44 -6.36 13.88 11.54
CA ASP A 44 -5.54 14.85 10.82
C ASP A 44 -4.45 15.48 11.70
N ALA A 45 -4.73 15.72 12.98
CA ALA A 45 -3.75 16.22 13.93
C ALA A 45 -2.59 15.24 14.14
N ALA A 46 -2.87 13.93 14.07
CA ALA A 46 -1.82 12.90 14.17
C ALA A 46 -0.87 12.93 12.97
N LEU A 47 -1.40 13.18 11.76
CA LEU A 47 -0.57 13.37 10.56
C LEU A 47 0.33 14.60 10.69
N GLN A 48 -0.24 15.72 11.14
CA GLN A 48 0.52 16.96 11.30
C GLN A 48 1.65 16.80 12.34
N ASN A 49 1.34 16.21 13.49
CA ASN A 49 2.29 16.07 14.62
C ASN A 49 3.42 15.08 14.30
N ALA A 50 3.20 14.11 13.41
CA ALA A 50 4.22 13.17 13.00
C ALA A 50 5.47 13.86 12.46
N PHE A 51 5.34 14.95 11.72
CA PHE A 51 6.46 15.69 11.10
C PHE A 51 7.30 16.51 12.08
N ALA A 52 6.87 16.65 13.34
CA ALA A 52 7.66 17.29 14.39
C ALA A 52 8.64 16.33 15.10
N LEU A 53 8.55 15.03 14.82
CA LEU A 53 9.41 14.02 15.42
C LEU A 53 10.80 14.01 14.78
N PHE A 54 11.84 13.65 15.56
CA PHE A 54 13.23 13.59 15.10
C PHE A 54 13.64 12.15 14.77
N GLU A 55 14.62 12.01 13.88
CA GLU A 55 15.26 10.72 13.60
C GLU A 55 15.83 10.11 14.88
N GLY A 56 15.63 8.79 15.06
CA GLY A 56 15.97 8.04 16.27
C GLY A 56 14.95 8.16 17.40
N GLN A 57 13.96 9.04 17.32
CA GLN A 57 12.94 9.22 18.36
C GLN A 57 11.92 8.08 18.32
N ASN A 58 11.49 7.63 19.52
CA ASN A 58 10.31 6.78 19.63
C ASN A 58 9.07 7.57 19.29
N ALA A 59 8.24 6.98 18.42
CA ALA A 59 6.99 7.54 17.94
C ALA A 59 5.80 6.68 18.38
N SER A 60 4.69 7.33 18.73
CA SER A 60 3.39 6.69 18.94
C SER A 60 2.33 7.60 18.32
N ILE A 61 1.87 7.22 17.13
CA ILE A 61 0.96 8.03 16.32
C ILE A 61 -0.42 7.39 16.33
N ALA A 62 -1.37 8.04 16.99
CA ALA A 62 -2.79 7.62 17.00
C ALA A 62 -3.45 8.02 15.67
N LEU A 63 -3.21 7.21 14.63
CA LEU A 63 -3.77 7.43 13.30
C LEU A 63 -5.30 7.38 13.31
N ALA A 64 -5.88 6.54 14.18
CA ALA A 64 -7.32 6.44 14.41
C ALA A 64 -7.58 5.93 15.83
N ASN A 65 -8.84 5.94 16.29
CA ASN A 65 -9.21 5.47 17.64
C ASN A 65 -8.79 4.01 17.90
N ASN A 66 -8.78 3.19 16.86
CA ASN A 66 -8.47 1.76 16.92
C ASN A 66 -7.13 1.41 16.24
N LEU A 67 -6.33 2.41 15.86
CA LEU A 67 -5.04 2.21 15.20
C LEU A 67 -3.98 3.20 15.70
N ILE A 68 -3.12 2.71 16.57
CA ILE A 68 -1.93 3.42 17.01
C ILE A 68 -0.72 2.79 16.32
N PHE A 69 0.03 3.59 15.57
CA PHE A 69 1.28 3.14 14.97
C PHE A 69 2.45 3.57 15.86
N SER A 70 3.09 2.58 16.50
CA SER A 70 4.24 2.81 17.39
C SER A 70 5.52 2.26 16.77
N GLY A 71 6.61 3.01 16.89
CA GLY A 71 7.89 2.62 16.29
C GLY A 71 8.99 3.63 16.57
N VAL A 72 10.06 3.55 15.77
CA VAL A 72 11.18 4.49 15.80
C VAL A 72 11.22 5.26 14.48
N VAL A 73 11.40 6.56 14.54
CA VAL A 73 11.62 7.40 13.34
C VAL A 73 12.98 7.03 12.76
N ILE A 74 12.99 6.50 11.53
CA ILE A 74 14.22 6.12 10.83
C ILE A 74 14.67 7.16 9.79
N SER A 75 13.79 8.10 9.43
CA SER A 75 14.11 9.25 8.60
C SER A 75 13.05 10.34 8.79
N ASN A 76 13.46 11.61 8.83
CA ASN A 76 12.59 12.77 8.67
C ASN A 76 13.35 13.86 7.90
N GLU A 77 13.04 13.99 6.62
CA GLU A 77 13.80 14.78 5.68
C GLU A 77 12.94 15.76 4.88
N VAL A 78 13.39 17.00 4.76
CA VAL A 78 12.88 17.95 3.77
C VAL A 78 13.57 17.66 2.44
N LYS A 79 12.84 17.02 1.51
CA LYS A 79 13.36 16.65 0.17
C LYS A 79 13.41 17.86 -0.78
N TYR A 80 12.37 18.70 -0.72
CA TYR A 80 12.23 19.92 -1.50
C TYR A 80 11.57 21.01 -0.64
N ASN A 81 11.60 22.26 -1.08
CA ASN A 81 10.97 23.38 -0.38
C ASN A 81 9.49 23.16 -0.03
N ASN A 82 8.83 22.27 -0.76
CA ASN A 82 7.41 21.95 -0.61
C ASN A 82 7.14 20.49 -0.21
N LEU A 83 8.18 19.66 0.04
CA LEU A 83 8.01 18.24 0.34
C LEU A 83 8.87 17.84 1.53
N GLN A 84 8.22 17.34 2.59
CA GLN A 84 8.86 16.70 3.74
C GLN A 84 8.36 15.26 3.85
N ASN A 85 9.29 14.32 4.04
CA ASN A 85 8.99 12.90 4.23
C ASN A 85 9.45 12.45 5.61
N ILE A 86 8.63 11.61 6.25
CA ILE A 86 9.01 10.90 7.48
C ILE A 86 8.75 9.41 7.31
N ILE A 87 9.66 8.58 7.83
CA ILE A 87 9.53 7.12 7.85
C ILE A 87 9.69 6.64 9.28
N ILE A 88 8.72 5.85 9.74
CA ILE A 88 8.69 5.26 11.08
C ILE A 88 8.65 3.74 10.93
N LYS A 89 9.53 3.03 11.63
CA LYS A 89 9.61 1.57 11.61
C LYS A 89 9.07 1.00 12.90
N SER A 90 8.07 0.11 12.80
CA SER A 90 7.42 -0.53 13.95
C SER A 90 7.93 -1.95 14.16
N ALA A 91 8.63 -2.18 15.25
CA ALA A 91 9.00 -3.54 15.66
C ALA A 91 7.78 -4.38 16.06
N LEU A 92 6.73 -3.75 16.62
CA LEU A 92 5.50 -4.43 17.07
C LEU A 92 4.66 -4.96 15.90
N LEU A 93 4.78 -4.36 14.72
CA LEU A 93 4.09 -4.75 13.48
C LEU A 93 5.04 -5.44 12.50
N ASN A 94 5.87 -6.39 12.98
CA ASN A 94 6.82 -7.17 12.17
C ASN A 94 7.72 -6.32 11.28
N ASN A 95 8.21 -5.18 11.78
CA ASN A 95 8.99 -4.20 11.04
C ASN A 95 8.23 -3.49 9.90
N ALA A 96 6.91 -3.34 10.03
CA ALA A 96 6.14 -2.49 9.12
C ALA A 96 6.68 -1.05 9.12
N LEU A 97 6.61 -0.41 7.97
CA LEU A 97 7.00 0.98 7.76
C LEU A 97 5.74 1.83 7.59
N LEU A 98 5.65 2.90 8.36
CA LEU A 98 4.75 4.02 8.07
C LEU A 98 5.58 5.09 7.36
N SER A 99 5.30 5.30 6.08
CA SER A 99 5.87 6.39 5.29
C SER A 99 4.83 7.47 5.12
N LEU A 100 5.14 8.71 5.52
CA LEU A 100 4.26 9.88 5.34
C LEU A 100 4.98 10.95 4.54
N SER A 101 4.24 11.61 3.66
CA SER A 101 4.69 12.78 2.92
C SER A 101 3.77 13.97 3.22
N LYS A 102 4.36 15.11 3.53
CA LYS A 102 3.70 16.41 3.69
C LYS A 102 4.08 17.28 2.51
N ILE A 103 3.08 17.67 1.74
CA ILE A 103 3.23 18.46 0.52
C ILE A 103 2.58 19.83 0.74
N LYS A 104 3.37 20.90 0.54
CA LYS A 104 2.85 22.26 0.48
C LYS A 104 2.51 22.59 -0.96
N ASN A 105 1.22 22.81 -1.24
CA ASN A 105 0.70 23.13 -2.56
C ASN A 105 0.98 24.61 -2.94
N PRO A 106 0.86 25.00 -4.23
CA PRO A 106 1.04 26.39 -4.67
C PRO A 106 0.10 27.39 -4.01
N ASP A 107 -1.08 26.95 -3.60
CA ASP A 107 -2.08 27.76 -2.87
C ASP A 107 -1.81 27.84 -1.36
N ASN A 108 -0.64 27.38 -0.88
CA ASN A 108 -0.24 27.21 0.50
C ASN A 108 -1.04 26.20 1.32
N SER A 109 -1.97 25.48 0.74
CA SER A 109 -2.62 24.35 1.43
C SER A 109 -1.61 23.21 1.67
N ILE A 110 -1.89 22.38 2.68
CA ILE A 110 -1.07 21.21 3.01
C ILE A 110 -1.85 19.94 2.61
N THR A 111 -1.18 19.04 1.91
CA THR A 111 -1.69 17.71 1.59
C THR A 111 -0.77 16.67 2.23
N TYR A 112 -1.39 15.64 2.81
CA TYR A 112 -0.68 14.47 3.34
C TYR A 112 -0.97 13.26 2.47
N THR A 113 0.05 12.45 2.23
CA THR A 113 -0.08 11.10 1.66
C THR A 113 0.78 10.14 2.45
N GLY A 114 0.54 8.86 2.34
CA GLY A 114 1.37 7.88 3.02
C GLY A 114 0.87 6.47 2.90
N ARG A 115 1.69 5.55 3.41
CA ARG A 115 1.38 4.11 3.41
C ARG A 115 1.92 3.44 4.64
N ILE A 116 1.20 2.41 5.12
CA ILE A 116 1.69 1.43 6.06
C ILE A 116 1.95 0.16 5.28
N ILE A 117 3.20 -0.26 5.17
CA ILE A 117 3.62 -1.39 4.36
C ILE A 117 4.53 -2.32 5.16
N ASN A 118 4.35 -3.62 4.94
CA ASN A 118 5.31 -4.64 5.29
C ASN A 118 5.49 -5.59 4.09
N SER A 119 6.71 -5.72 3.56
CA SER A 119 6.99 -6.58 2.40
C SER A 119 6.68 -8.06 2.64
N LYS A 120 6.63 -8.49 3.91
CA LYS A 120 6.31 -9.85 4.33
C LYS A 120 4.82 -10.03 4.68
N ALA A 121 3.98 -9.00 4.52
CA ALA A 121 2.54 -9.06 4.74
C ALA A 121 1.77 -8.94 3.43
N PHE A 122 0.58 -9.57 3.40
CA PHE A 122 -0.32 -9.54 2.25
C PHE A 122 -0.98 -8.17 2.09
N ASP A 123 -1.30 -7.51 3.21
CA ASP A 123 -2.07 -6.28 3.28
C ASP A 123 -1.26 -5.09 3.83
N GLY A 124 -1.72 -3.90 3.50
CA GLY A 124 -1.23 -2.62 3.96
C GLY A 124 -2.34 -1.58 4.00
N PHE A 125 -1.99 -0.35 4.35
CA PHE A 125 -2.89 0.80 4.29
C PHE A 125 -2.27 1.94 3.50
N GLU A 126 -3.09 2.62 2.72
CA GLU A 126 -2.75 3.86 2.01
C GLU A 126 -3.61 5.02 2.56
N ILE A 127 -2.97 6.16 2.83
CA ILE A 127 -3.64 7.39 3.27
C ILE A 127 -4.06 8.15 2.02
N LYS A 128 -5.38 8.37 1.87
CA LYS A 128 -5.98 9.16 0.80
C LYS A 128 -6.88 10.24 1.37
N ARG A 129 -6.91 11.39 0.71
CA ARG A 129 -7.87 12.46 0.98
C ARG A 129 -9.14 12.20 0.17
N ASN A 130 -10.31 12.23 0.82
CA ASN A 130 -11.59 12.12 0.13
C ASN A 130 -12.06 13.50 -0.42
N GLU A 131 -13.20 13.51 -1.10
CA GLU A 131 -13.79 14.72 -1.68
C GLU A 131 -14.17 15.76 -0.63
N ASP A 132 -14.56 15.33 0.58
CA ASP A 132 -14.86 16.20 1.72
C ASP A 132 -13.61 16.79 2.40
N GLY A 133 -12.43 16.46 1.88
CA GLY A 133 -11.14 16.92 2.39
C GLY A 133 -10.61 16.14 3.59
N GLN A 134 -11.31 15.10 4.06
CA GLN A 134 -10.89 14.24 5.16
C GLN A 134 -9.90 13.16 4.70
N TYR A 135 -8.99 12.76 5.59
CA TYR A 135 -8.06 11.66 5.32
C TYR A 135 -8.62 10.33 5.80
N ASN A 136 -8.46 9.31 4.98
CA ASN A 136 -8.80 7.93 5.30
C ASN A 136 -7.63 7.00 4.99
N LEU A 137 -7.48 5.96 5.81
CA LEU A 137 -6.68 4.78 5.50
C LEU A 137 -7.54 3.83 4.68
N HIS A 138 -7.09 3.47 3.50
CA HIS A 138 -7.69 2.45 2.65
C HIS A 138 -6.79 1.22 2.63
N LYS A 139 -7.37 0.07 2.97
CA LYS A 139 -6.64 -1.20 2.91
C LYS A 139 -6.35 -1.57 1.46
N PHE A 140 -5.18 -2.16 1.20
CA PHE A 140 -4.80 -2.66 -0.11
C PHE A 140 -3.98 -3.94 0.01
N GLU A 141 -3.91 -4.69 -1.08
CA GLU A 141 -3.04 -5.86 -1.21
C GLU A 141 -1.64 -5.42 -1.67
N THR A 142 -0.61 -5.74 -0.88
CA THR A 142 0.77 -5.29 -1.16
C THR A 142 1.32 -5.83 -2.48
N ALA A 143 0.80 -6.98 -2.97
CA ALA A 143 1.17 -7.54 -4.26
C ALA A 143 0.85 -6.59 -5.44
N GLN A 144 -0.23 -5.81 -5.36
CA GLN A 144 -0.63 -4.87 -6.40
C GLN A 144 0.41 -3.75 -6.59
N ILE A 145 1.05 -3.30 -5.51
CA ILE A 145 2.05 -2.23 -5.57
C ILE A 145 3.43 -2.75 -5.98
N LEU A 146 3.78 -3.99 -5.55
CA LEU A 146 5.09 -4.55 -5.85
C LEU A 146 5.22 -5.01 -7.31
N GLN A 147 4.12 -5.28 -8.01
CA GLN A 147 4.13 -5.66 -9.43
C GLN A 147 4.50 -4.48 -10.35
N ASP A 148 4.20 -3.25 -9.95
CA ASP A 148 4.52 -2.06 -10.74
C ASP A 148 6.03 -1.72 -10.75
N CYS A 149 6.84 -2.39 -9.92
CA CYS A 149 8.28 -2.15 -9.80
C CYS A 149 9.16 -3.22 -10.48
N SER A 150 8.58 -4.18 -11.19
CA SER A 150 9.35 -5.19 -11.95
C SER A 150 9.62 -4.67 -13.37
N TYR A 151 10.83 -4.16 -13.56
CA TYR A 151 11.47 -3.90 -14.85
C TYR A 151 12.28 -5.11 -15.29
#